data_b6a040091d8aeb55a892c16937f2005b
#
_entry.id   b6a040091d8aeb55a892c16937f2005b
#
_cell.length_a   1.000
_cell.length_b   1.000
_cell.length_c   1.000
_cell.angle_alpha   90.00
_cell.angle_beta   90.00
_cell.angle_gamma   90.00
#
_symmetry.space_group_name_H-M   'P 1'
#
loop_
_entity.id
_entity.type
_entity.pdbx_description
1 polymer ?
#
loop_
_entity_poly.entity_id
_entity_poly.type
_entity_poly.pdbx_seq_one_letter_code
_entity_poly.pdbx_strand_id
1 'polypeptide(L)'
;FDTVRTGRDDVALLGFTSGSTGEPKATMHFHRDLLIIADGYAKEILGVKPNDIFVGSPPLAFTFGLGGLAIFPLRFGATATLLEQATPPNMIEIIEKYRATICFTAPTAYRVMLQAMDQGADLSSLRAAVSAGETLPKPVYDEWISKTGKPMLDGIGATEMLHIFISN
;
A
#
# COMPACT_ATOMS: atom_id res chain seq x y z
N PHE A 1 -5.38 21.20 19.77
CA PHE A 1 -6.20 20.67 18.68
C PHE A 1 -7.44 20.02 19.27
N ASP A 2 -8.60 20.57 18.94
CA ASP A 2 -9.90 20.02 19.39
C ASP A 2 -10.46 19.13 18.29
N THR A 3 -10.71 17.87 18.64
CA THR A 3 -11.26 16.89 17.69
C THR A 3 -12.76 17.15 17.48
N VAL A 4 -13.18 17.29 16.23
CA VAL A 4 -14.61 17.33 15.88
C VAL A 4 -15.23 15.97 16.20
N ARG A 5 -16.35 15.95 16.91
CA ARG A 5 -17.09 14.72 17.18
C ARG A 5 -17.82 14.28 15.91
N THR A 6 -17.49 13.10 15.40
CA THR A 6 -18.13 12.48 14.24
C THR A 6 -18.71 11.13 14.63
N GLY A 7 -19.82 10.78 14.00
CA GLY A 7 -20.41 9.45 14.11
C GLY A 7 -19.72 8.46 13.17
N ARG A 8 -19.81 7.17 13.49
CA ARG A 8 -19.25 6.10 12.65
C ARG A 8 -19.84 6.08 11.22
N ASP A 9 -21.06 6.55 11.07
CA ASP A 9 -21.83 6.58 9.84
C ASP A 9 -21.84 7.96 9.16
N ASP A 10 -21.03 8.91 9.67
CA ASP A 10 -20.80 10.16 8.96
C ASP A 10 -19.82 9.93 7.79
N VAL A 11 -20.01 10.68 6.71
CA VAL A 11 -19.12 10.61 5.54
C VAL A 11 -17.76 11.17 5.90
N ALA A 12 -16.72 10.34 5.75
CA ALA A 12 -15.34 10.70 6.03
C ALA A 12 -14.56 11.07 4.77
N LEU A 13 -14.90 10.46 3.62
CA LEU A 13 -14.16 10.59 2.37
C LEU A 13 -15.09 10.46 1.17
N LEU A 14 -14.82 11.28 0.14
CA LEU A 14 -15.37 11.14 -1.20
C LEU A 14 -14.27 10.67 -2.15
N GLY A 15 -14.37 9.44 -2.64
CA GLY A 15 -13.45 8.88 -3.62
C GLY A 15 -13.98 9.05 -5.04
N PHE A 16 -13.28 9.80 -5.89
CA PHE A 16 -13.71 10.01 -7.27
C PHE A 16 -13.22 8.92 -8.19
N THR A 17 -14.10 8.46 -9.08
CA THR A 17 -13.80 7.56 -10.18
C THR A 17 -14.11 8.23 -11.51
N SER A 18 -13.39 7.85 -12.57
CA SER A 18 -13.55 8.44 -13.91
C SER A 18 -14.92 8.16 -14.55
N GLY A 19 -15.69 7.20 -14.00
CA GLY A 19 -16.97 6.77 -14.56
C GLY A 19 -16.90 6.23 -16.00
N SER A 20 -17.60 5.17 -16.31
CA SER A 20 -17.66 4.60 -17.67
C SER A 20 -18.37 5.53 -18.70
N THR A 21 -19.11 6.51 -18.22
CA THR A 21 -19.89 7.47 -19.02
C THR A 21 -19.17 8.82 -19.22
N GLY A 22 -17.94 8.98 -18.70
CA GLY A 22 -17.18 10.21 -18.78
C GLY A 22 -17.47 11.23 -17.68
N GLU A 23 -18.59 11.15 -16.99
CA GLU A 23 -18.90 11.99 -15.84
C GLU A 23 -18.28 11.38 -14.57
N PRO A 24 -17.47 12.17 -13.81
CA PRO A 24 -16.90 11.70 -12.56
C PRO A 24 -17.98 11.31 -11.57
N LYS A 25 -17.82 10.14 -10.94
CA LYS A 25 -18.68 9.67 -9.85
C LYS A 25 -17.89 9.69 -8.55
N ALA A 26 -18.55 10.05 -7.47
CA ALA A 26 -17.97 10.01 -6.14
C ALA A 26 -18.56 8.84 -5.33
N THR A 27 -17.70 8.03 -4.78
CA THR A 27 -18.08 7.03 -3.77
C THR A 27 -18.00 7.67 -2.40
N MET A 28 -19.00 7.46 -1.56
CA MET A 28 -19.03 7.92 -0.18
C MET A 28 -18.50 6.84 0.74
N HIS A 29 -17.46 7.16 1.50
CA HIS A 29 -16.92 6.28 2.54
C HIS A 29 -17.13 6.90 3.91
N PHE A 30 -17.57 6.08 4.85
CA PHE A 30 -17.88 6.48 6.21
C PHE A 30 -16.65 6.31 7.13
N HIS A 31 -16.67 6.95 8.29
CA HIS A 31 -15.58 6.80 9.27
C HIS A 31 -15.31 5.35 9.64
N ARG A 32 -16.33 4.51 9.73
CA ARG A 32 -16.18 3.08 9.99
C ARG A 32 -15.41 2.34 8.89
N ASP A 33 -15.54 2.75 7.62
CA ASP A 33 -14.94 2.05 6.49
C ASP A 33 -13.41 2.14 6.53
N LEU A 34 -12.88 3.28 6.98
CA LEU A 34 -11.44 3.47 7.20
C LEU A 34 -10.88 2.46 8.22
N LEU A 35 -11.64 2.19 9.27
CA LEU A 35 -11.23 1.20 10.28
C LEU A 35 -11.39 -0.22 9.78
N ILE A 36 -12.45 -0.51 9.01
CA ILE A 36 -12.74 -1.83 8.46
C ILE A 36 -11.62 -2.30 7.52
N ILE A 37 -11.15 -1.44 6.60
CA ILE A 37 -10.06 -1.83 5.70
C ILE A 37 -8.74 -2.06 6.46
N ALA A 38 -8.49 -1.29 7.52
CA ALA A 38 -7.31 -1.47 8.34
C ALA A 38 -7.40 -2.75 9.19
N ASP A 39 -8.52 -2.93 9.90
CA ASP A 39 -8.71 -4.10 10.77
C ASP A 39 -8.85 -5.40 9.96
N GLY A 40 -9.38 -5.34 8.73
CA GLY A 40 -9.40 -6.47 7.81
C GLY A 40 -8.05 -6.73 7.16
N TYR A 41 -7.66 -5.91 6.19
CA TYR A 41 -6.48 -6.19 5.38
C TYR A 41 -5.15 -6.01 6.15
N ALA A 42 -4.96 -4.87 6.80
CA ALA A 42 -3.69 -4.60 7.44
C ALA A 42 -3.45 -5.48 8.68
N LYS A 43 -4.47 -5.74 9.48
CA LYS A 43 -4.33 -6.58 10.66
C LYS A 43 -4.29 -8.07 10.31
N GLU A 44 -5.29 -8.55 9.58
CA GLU A 44 -5.49 -10.00 9.40
C GLU A 44 -4.60 -10.58 8.28
N ILE A 45 -4.31 -9.81 7.22
CA ILE A 45 -3.51 -10.28 6.08
C ILE A 45 -2.04 -9.86 6.22
N LEU A 46 -1.76 -8.57 6.44
CA LEU A 46 -0.39 -8.07 6.57
C LEU A 46 0.21 -8.32 7.96
N GLY A 47 -0.61 -8.51 8.98
CA GLY A 47 -0.16 -8.64 10.36
C GLY A 47 0.66 -7.44 10.82
N VAL A 48 0.17 -6.23 10.56
CA VAL A 48 0.88 -4.97 10.85
C VAL A 48 1.17 -4.84 12.34
N LYS A 49 2.39 -4.40 12.65
CA LYS A 49 2.89 -4.21 14.01
C LYS A 49 3.36 -2.75 14.21
N PRO A 50 3.39 -2.25 15.45
CA PRO A 50 3.84 -0.89 15.73
C PRO A 50 5.27 -0.57 15.28
N ASN A 51 6.14 -1.56 15.15
CA ASN A 51 7.52 -1.40 14.70
C ASN A 51 7.69 -1.55 13.18
N ASP A 52 6.60 -1.70 12.42
CA ASP A 52 6.68 -1.71 10.96
C ASP A 52 6.96 -0.30 10.42
N ILE A 53 7.70 -0.27 9.32
CA ILE A 53 8.00 0.93 8.55
C ILE A 53 7.52 0.70 7.12
N PHE A 54 6.58 1.54 6.71
CA PHE A 54 5.93 1.46 5.40
C PHE A 54 6.65 2.36 4.40
N VAL A 55 6.81 1.86 3.18
CA VAL A 55 7.28 2.61 2.02
C VAL A 55 6.41 2.27 0.82
N GLY A 56 6.27 3.18 -0.13
CA GLY A 56 5.52 2.88 -1.35
C GLY A 56 5.44 4.02 -2.34
N SER A 57 4.96 3.69 -3.54
CA SER A 57 4.79 4.63 -4.64
C SER A 57 3.36 5.15 -4.84
N PRO A 58 2.28 4.49 -4.37
CA PRO A 58 0.96 4.99 -4.67
C PRO A 58 0.71 6.36 -4.01
N PRO A 59 0.21 7.34 -4.75
CA PRO A 59 -0.14 8.64 -4.17
C PRO A 59 -1.24 8.52 -3.11
N LEU A 60 -1.19 9.37 -2.06
CA LEU A 60 -2.24 9.41 -1.02
C LEU A 60 -3.61 9.84 -1.57
N ALA A 61 -3.66 10.46 -2.74
CA ALA A 61 -4.90 10.81 -3.42
C ALA A 61 -5.66 9.60 -3.99
N PHE A 62 -5.02 8.43 -4.05
CA PHE A 62 -5.65 7.17 -4.45
C PHE A 62 -5.84 6.26 -3.26
N THR A 63 -6.91 5.47 -3.27
CA THR A 63 -7.27 4.59 -2.14
C THR A 63 -6.17 3.58 -1.79
N PHE A 64 -5.41 3.09 -2.78
CA PHE A 64 -4.27 2.20 -2.54
C PHE A 64 -3.18 2.89 -1.71
N GLY A 65 -2.82 4.13 -2.04
CA GLY A 65 -1.86 4.92 -1.27
C GLY A 65 -2.43 5.40 0.07
N LEU A 66 -3.68 5.87 0.07
CA LEU A 66 -4.34 6.33 1.29
C LEU A 66 -4.41 5.22 2.35
N GLY A 67 -4.84 4.02 1.97
CA GLY A 67 -4.85 2.88 2.89
C GLY A 67 -3.45 2.46 3.30
N GLY A 68 -2.60 2.13 2.33
CA GLY A 68 -1.27 1.55 2.57
C GLY A 68 -0.28 2.47 3.25
N LEU A 69 -0.31 3.78 2.97
CA LEU A 69 0.72 4.71 3.45
C LEU A 69 0.22 5.73 4.49
N ALA A 70 -1.09 5.75 4.79
CA ALA A 70 -1.64 6.62 5.82
C ALA A 70 -2.51 5.84 6.82
N ILE A 71 -3.64 5.27 6.39
CA ILE A 71 -4.60 4.67 7.30
C ILE A 71 -3.98 3.50 8.08
N PHE A 72 -3.30 2.58 7.40
CA PHE A 72 -2.74 1.38 8.03
C PHE A 72 -1.65 1.70 9.05
N PRO A 73 -0.59 2.46 8.71
CA PRO A 73 0.41 2.80 9.71
C PRO A 73 -0.16 3.62 10.87
N LEU A 74 -1.05 4.59 10.62
CA LEU A 74 -1.68 5.37 11.68
C LEU A 74 -2.55 4.51 12.62
N ARG A 75 -3.30 3.55 12.07
CA ARG A 75 -4.18 2.66 12.86
C ARG A 75 -3.40 1.81 13.86
N PHE A 76 -2.19 1.37 13.50
CA PHE A 76 -1.40 0.45 14.31
C PHE A 76 -0.19 1.07 15.00
N GLY A 77 -0.04 2.40 14.93
CA GLY A 77 1.10 3.11 15.51
C GLY A 77 2.43 2.79 14.82
N ALA A 78 2.38 2.37 13.55
CA ALA A 78 3.54 2.11 12.72
C ALA A 78 4.04 3.39 12.04
N THR A 79 5.20 3.32 11.41
CA THR A 79 5.81 4.45 10.70
C THR A 79 5.48 4.40 9.21
N ALA A 80 5.17 5.54 8.61
CA ALA A 80 5.09 5.70 7.16
C ALA A 80 6.21 6.60 6.65
N THR A 81 6.86 6.20 5.56
CA THR A 81 7.79 7.04 4.82
C THR A 81 7.09 7.54 3.56
N LEU A 82 6.97 8.86 3.45
CA LEU A 82 6.36 9.51 2.29
C LEU A 82 7.46 10.12 1.44
N LEU A 83 7.44 9.82 0.16
CA LEU A 83 8.40 10.28 -0.83
C LEU A 83 7.75 11.31 -1.75
N GLU A 84 8.41 12.44 -1.95
CA GLU A 84 7.97 13.44 -2.93
C GLU A 84 8.02 12.87 -4.36
N GLN A 85 9.07 12.08 -4.65
CA GLN A 85 9.22 11.34 -5.89
C GLN A 85 9.44 9.85 -5.55
N ALA A 86 8.37 9.08 -5.56
CA ALA A 86 8.39 7.67 -5.20
C ALA A 86 8.82 6.77 -6.38
N THR A 87 9.99 7.05 -6.96
CA THR A 87 10.62 6.20 -7.97
C THR A 87 11.22 4.94 -7.33
N PRO A 88 11.40 3.84 -8.08
CA PRO A 88 12.04 2.64 -7.53
C PRO A 88 13.41 2.89 -6.89
N PRO A 89 14.33 3.66 -7.48
CA PRO A 89 15.60 4.00 -6.82
C PRO A 89 15.43 4.72 -5.48
N ASN A 90 14.53 5.71 -5.41
CA ASN A 90 14.28 6.46 -4.17
C ASN A 90 13.62 5.56 -3.11
N MET A 91 12.73 4.65 -3.51
CA MET A 91 12.16 3.67 -2.57
C MET A 91 13.23 2.71 -2.03
N ILE A 92 14.17 2.24 -2.88
CA ILE A 92 15.28 1.40 -2.46
C ILE A 92 16.15 2.13 -1.43
N GLU A 93 16.53 3.38 -1.69
CA GLU A 93 17.28 4.20 -0.74
C GLU A 93 16.59 4.28 0.63
N ILE A 94 15.27 4.51 0.63
CA ILE A 94 14.47 4.56 1.87
C ILE A 94 14.43 3.20 2.56
N ILE A 95 14.28 2.11 1.80
CA ILE A 95 14.28 0.75 2.36
C ILE A 95 15.60 0.47 3.06
N GLU A 96 16.72 0.77 2.42
CA GLU A 96 18.06 0.57 2.98
C GLU A 96 18.30 1.47 4.20
N LYS A 97 18.02 2.77 4.06
CA LYS A 97 18.30 3.79 5.09
C LYS A 97 17.50 3.59 6.36
N TYR A 98 16.20 3.34 6.23
CA TYR A 98 15.27 3.24 7.36
C TYR A 98 14.88 1.82 7.71
N ARG A 99 15.40 0.83 6.97
CA ARG A 99 15.06 -0.59 7.14
C ARG A 99 13.54 -0.81 7.04
N ALA A 100 12.93 -0.25 6.00
CA ALA A 100 11.49 -0.41 5.76
C ALA A 100 11.09 -1.89 5.70
N THR A 101 9.93 -2.20 6.26
CA THR A 101 9.47 -3.59 6.44
C THR A 101 8.33 -4.01 5.53
N ILE A 102 7.54 -3.04 5.05
CA ILE A 102 6.39 -3.28 4.16
C ILE A 102 6.47 -2.30 2.99
N CYS A 103 6.42 -2.82 1.77
CA CYS A 103 6.44 -2.02 0.55
C CYS A 103 5.12 -2.15 -0.22
N PHE A 104 4.52 -1.01 -0.59
CA PHE A 104 3.33 -0.92 -1.44
C PHE A 104 3.70 -0.31 -2.78
N THR A 105 3.62 -1.09 -3.87
CA THR A 105 3.87 -0.54 -5.21
C THR A 105 3.29 -1.43 -6.31
N ALA A 106 3.43 -1.00 -7.57
CA ALA A 106 2.98 -1.76 -8.72
C ALA A 106 4.02 -2.82 -9.19
N PRO A 107 3.60 -3.86 -9.91
CA PRO A 107 4.49 -4.88 -10.47
C PRO A 107 5.67 -4.34 -11.29
N THR A 108 5.45 -3.27 -12.04
CA THR A 108 6.50 -2.61 -12.83
C THR A 108 7.64 -2.07 -11.96
N ALA A 109 7.32 -1.52 -10.79
CA ALA A 109 8.34 -1.05 -9.85
C ALA A 109 9.10 -2.23 -9.21
N TYR A 110 8.41 -3.30 -8.83
CA TYR A 110 9.08 -4.50 -8.31
C TYR A 110 10.07 -5.10 -9.30
N ARG A 111 9.77 -5.09 -10.60
CA ARG A 111 10.72 -5.53 -11.63
C ARG A 111 12.03 -4.71 -11.60
N VAL A 112 11.93 -3.39 -11.45
CA VAL A 112 13.11 -2.52 -11.33
C VAL A 112 13.88 -2.81 -10.03
N MET A 113 13.15 -3.03 -8.92
CA MET A 113 13.76 -3.37 -7.64
C MET A 113 14.51 -4.71 -7.70
N LEU A 114 13.96 -5.71 -8.37
CA LEU A 114 14.60 -7.01 -8.59
C LEU A 114 15.90 -6.88 -9.40
N GLN A 115 15.92 -6.04 -10.44
CA GLN A 115 17.13 -5.73 -11.20
C GLN A 115 18.17 -5.00 -10.35
N ALA A 116 17.74 -4.11 -9.47
CA ALA A 116 18.64 -3.41 -8.55
C ALA A 116 19.26 -4.37 -7.53
N MET A 117 18.54 -5.41 -7.09
CA MET A 117 19.11 -6.46 -6.22
C MET A 117 20.28 -7.20 -6.91
N ASP A 118 20.23 -7.42 -8.22
CA ASP A 118 21.36 -8.00 -8.97
C ASP A 118 22.59 -7.08 -8.99
N GLN A 119 22.38 -5.79 -8.74
CA GLN A 119 23.41 -4.76 -8.66
C GLN A 119 23.84 -4.45 -7.19
N GLY A 120 23.30 -5.20 -6.22
CA GLY A 120 23.70 -5.11 -4.83
C GLY A 120 22.74 -4.34 -3.92
N ALA A 121 21.56 -3.93 -4.36
CA ALA A 121 20.54 -3.30 -3.51
C ALA A 121 20.07 -4.25 -2.40
N ASP A 122 19.99 -3.76 -1.17
CA ASP A 122 19.57 -4.53 0.01
C ASP A 122 18.09 -4.30 0.36
N LEU A 123 17.24 -5.22 -0.07
CA LEU A 123 15.82 -5.24 0.31
C LEU A 123 15.53 -6.24 1.45
N SER A 124 16.53 -6.71 2.15
CA SER A 124 16.40 -7.78 3.16
C SER A 124 15.52 -7.40 4.35
N SER A 125 15.34 -6.11 4.64
CA SER A 125 14.47 -5.62 5.70
C SER A 125 12.98 -5.79 5.41
N LEU A 126 12.58 -5.84 4.13
CA LEU A 126 11.19 -6.06 3.76
C LEU A 126 10.73 -7.44 4.24
N ARG A 127 9.67 -7.47 5.03
CA ARG A 127 8.98 -8.70 5.42
C ARG A 127 7.76 -9.02 4.56
N ALA A 128 7.20 -8.00 3.90
CA ALA A 128 6.09 -8.13 2.97
C ALA A 128 6.17 -7.12 1.83
N ALA A 129 5.80 -7.57 0.65
CA ALA A 129 5.61 -6.77 -0.55
C ALA A 129 4.13 -6.83 -0.94
N VAL A 130 3.52 -5.67 -1.21
CA VAL A 130 2.11 -5.57 -1.64
C VAL A 130 2.09 -5.00 -3.05
N SER A 131 1.56 -5.79 -3.97
CA SER A 131 1.42 -5.47 -5.39
C SER A 131 -0.05 -5.21 -5.72
N ALA A 132 -0.34 -4.11 -6.37
CA ALA A 132 -1.67 -3.81 -6.92
C ALA A 132 -1.61 -2.75 -8.03
N GLY A 133 -2.76 -2.48 -8.65
CA GLY A 133 -2.92 -1.47 -9.70
C GLY A 133 -2.62 -1.97 -11.10
N GLU A 134 -1.88 -3.04 -11.24
CA GLU A 134 -1.56 -3.73 -12.51
C GLU A 134 -1.65 -5.23 -12.28
N THR A 135 -1.77 -6.01 -13.36
CA THR A 135 -1.66 -7.47 -13.27
C THR A 135 -0.24 -7.85 -12.90
N LEU A 136 -0.05 -8.63 -11.85
CA LEU A 136 1.25 -9.15 -11.45
C LEU A 136 1.69 -10.27 -12.40
N PRO A 137 2.76 -10.09 -13.19
CA PRO A 137 3.26 -11.15 -14.04
C PRO A 137 3.89 -12.27 -13.20
N LYS A 138 3.52 -13.51 -13.50
CA LYS A 138 4.07 -14.69 -12.79
C LYS A 138 5.61 -14.68 -12.72
N PRO A 139 6.38 -14.34 -13.77
CA PRO A 139 7.83 -14.27 -13.66
C PRO A 139 8.34 -13.29 -12.60
N VAL A 140 7.67 -12.13 -12.42
CA VAL A 140 8.04 -11.16 -11.37
C VAL A 140 7.78 -11.72 -9.98
N TYR A 141 6.64 -12.37 -9.80
CA TYR A 141 6.31 -13.06 -8.55
C TYR A 141 7.32 -14.16 -8.22
N ASP A 142 7.59 -15.07 -9.18
CA ASP A 142 8.51 -16.19 -8.98
C ASP A 142 9.94 -15.71 -8.65
N GLU A 143 10.41 -14.67 -9.36
CA GLU A 143 11.72 -14.07 -9.11
C GLU A 143 11.81 -13.41 -7.74
N TRP A 144 10.74 -12.69 -7.32
CA TRP A 144 10.66 -12.10 -5.99
C TRP A 144 10.80 -13.16 -4.90
N ILE A 145 9.99 -14.23 -4.99
CA ILE A 145 10.06 -15.34 -4.01
C ILE A 145 11.45 -16.00 -4.03
N SER A 146 12.00 -16.24 -5.21
CA SER A 146 13.33 -16.86 -5.35
C SER A 146 14.44 -16.03 -4.70
N LYS A 147 14.44 -14.71 -4.91
CA LYS A 147 15.49 -13.81 -4.41
C LYS A 147 15.33 -13.45 -2.94
N THR A 148 14.10 -13.31 -2.47
CA THR A 148 13.84 -12.76 -1.14
C THR A 148 13.38 -13.80 -0.12
N GLY A 149 12.75 -14.89 -0.56
CA GLY A 149 12.04 -15.83 0.31
C GLY A 149 10.85 -15.21 1.04
N LYS A 150 10.41 -14.01 0.64
CA LYS A 150 9.38 -13.23 1.35
C LYS A 150 8.07 -13.25 0.58
N PRO A 151 6.91 -13.18 1.28
CA PRO A 151 5.62 -13.14 0.59
C PRO A 151 5.48 -11.88 -0.27
N MET A 152 4.88 -12.04 -1.44
CA MET A 152 4.34 -10.97 -2.26
C MET A 152 2.84 -11.14 -2.33
N LEU A 153 2.11 -10.18 -1.76
CA LEU A 153 0.66 -10.16 -1.75
C LEU A 153 0.19 -9.37 -2.96
N ASP A 154 -0.43 -10.06 -3.90
CA ASP A 154 -1.06 -9.42 -5.05
C ASP A 154 -2.52 -9.14 -4.75
N GLY A 155 -3.00 -7.94 -5.05
CA GLY A 155 -4.32 -7.53 -4.64
C GLY A 155 -5.11 -6.80 -5.72
N ILE A 156 -6.41 -7.09 -5.76
CA ILE A 156 -7.39 -6.33 -6.52
C ILE A 156 -8.08 -5.36 -5.57
N GLY A 157 -7.96 -4.07 -5.88
CA GLY A 157 -8.63 -2.99 -5.16
C GLY A 157 -9.57 -2.20 -6.06
N ALA A 158 -10.46 -1.44 -5.44
CA ALA A 158 -11.34 -0.50 -6.11
C ALA A 158 -11.58 0.71 -5.21
N THR A 159 -11.86 1.87 -5.81
CA THR A 159 -12.23 3.08 -5.06
C THR A 159 -13.48 2.84 -4.23
N GLU A 160 -14.44 2.08 -4.77
CA GLU A 160 -15.70 1.72 -4.13
C GLU A 160 -15.50 0.82 -2.89
N MET A 161 -14.41 0.05 -2.85
CA MET A 161 -14.04 -0.81 -1.73
C MET A 161 -12.99 -0.19 -0.82
N LEU A 162 -12.57 1.04 -1.12
CA LEU A 162 -11.59 1.86 -0.39
C LEU A 162 -10.16 1.30 -0.36
N HIS A 163 -9.93 0.05 -0.68
CA HIS A 163 -8.61 -0.58 -0.76
C HIS A 163 -8.69 -1.94 -1.47
N ILE A 164 -7.66 -2.77 -1.27
CA ILE A 164 -7.64 -4.18 -1.69
C ILE A 164 -8.73 -4.94 -0.93
N PHE A 165 -9.54 -5.69 -1.67
CA PHE A 165 -10.62 -6.52 -1.13
C PHE A 165 -10.53 -7.99 -1.58
N ILE A 166 -9.65 -8.30 -2.54
CA ILE A 166 -9.26 -9.66 -2.93
C ILE A 166 -7.73 -9.71 -2.95
N SER A 167 -7.14 -10.67 -2.28
CA SER A 167 -5.70 -10.91 -2.25
C SER A 167 -5.41 -12.40 -2.17
N ASN A 168 -4.23 -12.82 -2.68
CA ASN A 168 -3.69 -14.17 -2.46
C ASN A 168 -3.21 -14.38 -1.03
#